data_c77f9077c4f4ec98213265a4f5e33d84
#
_entry.id   c77f9077c4f4ec98213265a4f5e33d84
#
_cell.length_a   1.000
_cell.length_b   1.000
_cell.length_c   1.000
_cell.angle_alpha   90.00
_cell.angle_beta   90.00
_cell.angle_gamma   90.00
#
_symmetry.space_group_name_H-M   'P 1'
#
loop_
_entity.id
_entity.type
_entity.pdbx_description
1 polymer ?
#
loop_
_entity_poly.entity_id
_entity_poly.type
_entity_poly.pdbx_seq_one_letter_code
_entity_poly.pdbx_strand_id
1 'polypeptide(L)'
;GYAMSAVVDIFSAVLSGANFGPFCPPSVAYLPVKEEKVGEGTGHFFGAMRIDAFQKPEAFKKQMDKWIETFRAAKPAKGHDRVLIPGDPERENEERISKEGINVLGPVQKEMKEIADALGLSFDLD
;
A
#
# COMPACT_ATOMS: atom_id res chain seq x y z
N GLY A 1 7.35 12.69 -9.37
CA GLY A 1 6.39 11.80 -9.80
C GLY A 1 6.66 10.86 -10.96
N TYR A 2 6.63 11.33 -12.23
CA TYR A 2 6.59 10.42 -13.39
C TYR A 2 7.78 9.44 -13.48
N ALA A 3 8.99 9.88 -13.18
CA ALA A 3 10.17 9.00 -13.20
C ALA A 3 10.06 7.83 -12.20
N MET A 4 9.54 8.08 -11.00
CA MET A 4 9.30 7.00 -10.03
C MET A 4 8.19 6.06 -10.48
N SER A 5 7.12 6.59 -11.06
CA SER A 5 6.06 5.75 -11.65
C SER A 5 6.60 4.86 -12.77
N ALA A 6 7.48 5.38 -13.62
CA ALA A 6 8.13 4.59 -14.67
C ALA A 6 9.01 3.47 -14.09
N VAL A 7 9.76 3.73 -13.00
CA VAL A 7 10.54 2.69 -12.33
C VAL A 7 9.62 1.58 -11.79
N VAL A 8 8.51 1.96 -11.14
CA VAL A 8 7.54 0.98 -10.62
C VAL A 8 6.96 0.15 -11.77
N ASP A 9 6.55 0.78 -12.87
CA ASP A 9 5.96 0.10 -14.03
C ASP A 9 6.96 -0.87 -14.69
N ILE A 10 8.20 -0.43 -14.89
CA ILE A 10 9.26 -1.27 -15.48
C ILE A 10 9.56 -2.50 -14.62
N PHE A 11 9.74 -2.32 -13.31
CA PHE A 11 10.08 -3.43 -12.42
C PHE A 11 8.89 -4.37 -12.18
N SER A 12 7.69 -3.82 -11.97
CA SER A 12 6.51 -4.64 -11.65
C SER A 12 5.93 -5.31 -12.88
N ALA A 13 5.94 -4.65 -14.04
CA ALA A 13 5.24 -5.13 -15.22
C ALA A 13 6.21 -5.59 -16.33
N VAL A 14 7.05 -4.70 -16.87
CA VAL A 14 7.92 -5.06 -18.00
C VAL A 14 8.88 -6.20 -17.64
N LEU A 15 9.53 -6.12 -16.48
CA LEU A 15 10.47 -7.13 -16.01
C LEU A 15 9.79 -8.48 -15.72
N SER A 16 8.55 -8.48 -15.25
CA SER A 16 7.78 -9.70 -14.94
C SER A 16 7.02 -10.27 -16.14
N GLY A 17 6.99 -9.58 -17.30
CA GLY A 17 6.21 -9.99 -18.47
C GLY A 17 4.71 -9.68 -18.35
N ALA A 18 4.30 -8.83 -17.41
CA ALA A 18 2.92 -8.40 -17.24
C ALA A 18 2.54 -7.23 -18.15
N ASN A 19 1.24 -6.89 -18.20
CA ASN A 19 0.80 -5.70 -18.90
C ASN A 19 1.28 -4.44 -18.17
N PHE A 20 1.79 -3.48 -18.91
CA PHE A 20 2.35 -2.24 -18.37
C PHE A 20 1.54 -1.02 -18.79
N GLY A 21 1.67 0.07 -18.04
CA GLY A 21 1.12 1.38 -18.34
C GLY A 21 -0.36 1.33 -18.76
N PRO A 22 -0.72 1.83 -19.96
CA PRO A 22 -2.12 1.90 -20.38
C PRO A 22 -2.74 0.53 -20.71
N PHE A 23 -1.97 -0.54 -20.75
CA PHE A 23 -2.44 -1.91 -20.99
C PHE A 23 -2.70 -2.69 -19.71
N CYS A 24 -2.30 -2.13 -18.55
CA CYS A 24 -2.58 -2.75 -17.27
C CYS A 24 -4.10 -2.85 -17.05
N PRO A 25 -4.63 -4.02 -16.64
CA PRO A 25 -6.04 -4.16 -16.32
C PRO A 25 -6.47 -3.15 -15.26
N PRO A 26 -7.67 -2.55 -15.39
CA PRO A 26 -8.16 -1.63 -14.37
C PRO A 26 -8.39 -2.36 -13.05
N SER A 27 -8.10 -1.67 -11.94
CA SER A 27 -8.32 -2.21 -10.59
C SER A 27 -9.79 -2.24 -10.17
N VAL A 28 -10.70 -1.78 -11.03
CA VAL A 28 -12.13 -1.65 -10.75
C VAL A 28 -12.96 -2.40 -11.78
N ALA A 29 -13.88 -3.22 -11.31
CA ALA A 29 -14.64 -4.17 -12.14
C ALA A 29 -15.61 -3.50 -13.13
N TYR A 30 -15.99 -2.24 -12.90
CA TYR A 30 -16.91 -1.51 -13.80
C TYR A 30 -16.22 -0.87 -15.01
N LEU A 31 -14.89 -0.87 -15.06
CA LEU A 31 -14.14 -0.41 -16.23
C LEU A 31 -13.85 -1.60 -17.16
N PRO A 32 -14.00 -1.42 -18.47
CA PRO A 32 -13.74 -2.50 -19.41
C PRO A 32 -12.25 -2.85 -19.43
N VAL A 33 -11.97 -4.15 -19.44
CA VAL A 33 -10.63 -4.65 -19.70
C VAL A 33 -10.30 -4.42 -21.16
N LYS A 34 -9.13 -3.85 -21.44
CA LYS A 34 -8.68 -3.65 -22.82
C LYS A 34 -8.42 -4.98 -23.50
N GLU A 35 -8.81 -5.07 -24.77
CA GLU A 35 -8.55 -6.25 -25.60
C GLU A 35 -7.06 -6.37 -25.97
N GLU A 36 -6.41 -5.22 -26.23
CA GLU A 36 -4.99 -5.16 -26.54
C GLU A 36 -4.15 -5.46 -25.31
N LYS A 37 -3.28 -6.46 -25.42
CA LYS A 37 -2.38 -6.92 -24.37
C LYS A 37 -0.94 -6.85 -24.87
N VAL A 38 -0.03 -6.50 -23.98
CA VAL A 38 1.43 -6.49 -24.22
C VAL A 38 2.16 -7.47 -23.29
N GLY A 39 1.44 -8.07 -22.35
CA GLY A 39 1.90 -9.07 -21.41
C GLY A 39 0.72 -9.79 -20.77
N GLU A 40 0.94 -10.44 -19.64
CA GLU A 40 -0.08 -11.21 -18.93
C GLU A 40 -0.41 -10.62 -17.55
N GLY A 41 -1.71 -10.33 -17.32
CA GLY A 41 -2.23 -9.90 -16.01
C GLY A 41 -1.58 -8.64 -15.47
N THR A 42 -1.42 -8.60 -14.15
CA THR A 42 -0.78 -7.54 -13.37
C THR A 42 0.44 -8.10 -12.66
N GLY A 43 1.59 -7.47 -12.85
CA GLY A 43 2.85 -7.91 -12.28
C GLY A 43 3.18 -7.28 -10.94
N HIS A 44 4.07 -7.93 -10.21
CA HIS A 44 4.61 -7.48 -8.92
C HIS A 44 6.13 -7.61 -8.91
N PHE A 45 6.77 -6.72 -8.15
CA PHE A 45 8.19 -6.82 -7.87
C PHE A 45 8.42 -6.76 -6.35
N PHE A 46 9.18 -7.73 -5.86
CA PHE A 46 9.59 -7.82 -4.45
C PHE A 46 11.10 -7.87 -4.36
N GLY A 47 11.67 -7.18 -3.40
CA GLY A 47 13.10 -7.17 -3.19
C GLY A 47 13.46 -7.02 -1.71
N ALA A 48 14.59 -7.58 -1.33
CA ALA A 48 15.19 -7.40 -0.03
C ALA A 48 16.69 -7.17 -0.16
N MET A 49 17.22 -6.25 0.64
CA MET A 49 18.64 -5.94 0.68
C MET A 49 19.21 -6.23 2.07
N ARG A 50 20.33 -6.96 2.10
CA ARG A 50 21.06 -7.20 3.35
C ARG A 50 21.77 -5.91 3.76
N ILE A 51 21.46 -5.42 4.94
CA ILE A 51 22.08 -4.21 5.50
C ILE A 51 23.59 -4.41 5.70
N ASP A 52 24.00 -5.58 6.18
CA ASP A 52 25.39 -5.92 6.47
C ASP A 52 26.27 -6.04 5.22
N ALA A 53 25.69 -6.08 4.02
CA ALA A 53 26.41 -5.96 2.75
C ALA A 53 26.89 -4.52 2.46
N PHE A 54 26.32 -3.51 3.12
CA PHE A 54 26.64 -2.10 2.91
C PHE A 54 27.34 -1.47 4.11
N GLN A 55 26.84 -1.72 5.32
CA GLN A 55 27.39 -1.20 6.57
C GLN A 55 26.99 -2.07 7.76
N LYS A 56 27.61 -1.83 8.92
CA LYS A 56 27.24 -2.50 10.16
C LYS A 56 25.78 -2.23 10.52
N PRO A 57 24.95 -3.25 10.83
CA PRO A 57 23.53 -3.07 11.13
C PRO A 57 23.24 -2.04 12.22
N GLU A 58 24.07 -2.02 13.29
CA GLU A 58 23.89 -1.05 14.38
C GLU A 58 24.18 0.40 13.95
N ALA A 59 25.11 0.61 13.02
CA ALA A 59 25.36 1.93 12.46
C ALA A 59 24.17 2.38 11.58
N PHE A 60 23.62 1.47 10.79
CA PHE A 60 22.42 1.71 9.99
C PHE A 60 21.23 2.11 10.86
N LYS A 61 20.93 1.33 11.91
CA LYS A 61 19.81 1.62 12.83
C LYS A 61 19.96 3.01 13.44
N LYS A 62 21.15 3.34 13.95
CA LYS A 62 21.42 4.65 14.52
C LYS A 62 21.25 5.81 13.53
N GLN A 63 21.62 5.61 12.27
CA GLN A 63 21.38 6.59 11.21
C GLN A 63 19.91 6.70 10.87
N MET A 64 19.18 5.58 10.85
CA MET A 64 17.73 5.59 10.63
C MET A 64 16.98 6.32 11.75
N ASP A 65 17.35 6.09 13.02
CA ASP A 65 16.77 6.83 14.14
C ASP A 65 16.99 8.34 13.97
N LYS A 66 18.22 8.74 13.61
CA LYS A 66 18.54 10.15 13.35
C LYS A 66 17.76 10.73 12.17
N TRP A 67 17.57 9.96 11.11
CA TRP A 67 16.75 10.34 9.96
C TRP A 67 15.29 10.58 10.38
N ILE A 68 14.70 9.64 11.11
CA ILE A 68 13.33 9.70 11.62
C ILE A 68 13.12 10.95 12.50
N GLU A 69 14.00 11.16 13.49
CA GLU A 69 13.96 12.32 14.38
C GLU A 69 14.04 13.65 13.59
N THR A 70 14.94 13.71 12.61
CA THR A 70 15.14 14.91 11.80
C THR A 70 13.88 15.29 11.03
N PHE A 71 13.23 14.32 10.38
CA PHE A 71 12.02 14.60 9.61
C PHE A 71 10.82 14.90 10.49
N ARG A 72 10.66 14.21 11.62
CA ARG A 72 9.58 14.52 12.58
C ARG A 72 9.73 15.89 13.23
N ALA A 73 10.96 16.37 13.41
CA ALA A 73 11.24 17.69 13.94
C ALA A 73 11.12 18.81 12.90
N ALA A 74 10.92 18.50 11.62
CA ALA A 74 10.78 19.49 10.58
C ALA A 74 9.48 20.31 10.76
N LYS A 75 9.51 21.57 10.30
CA LYS A 75 8.33 22.44 10.36
C LYS A 75 7.22 21.89 9.47
N PRO A 76 6.02 21.63 10.01
CA PRO A 76 4.90 21.14 9.22
C PRO A 76 4.39 22.19 8.21
N ALA A 77 3.74 21.72 7.17
CA ALA A 77 3.04 22.58 6.22
C ALA A 77 1.89 23.33 6.91
N LYS A 78 1.47 24.45 6.31
CA LYS A 78 0.34 25.24 6.83
C LYS A 78 -0.93 24.37 6.94
N GLY A 79 -1.56 24.39 8.11
CA GLY A 79 -2.76 23.59 8.38
C GLY A 79 -2.50 22.15 8.84
N HIS A 80 -1.24 21.82 9.13
CA HIS A 80 -0.85 20.54 9.71
C HIS A 80 -0.13 20.74 11.03
N ASP A 81 -0.40 19.87 12.00
CA ASP A 81 0.18 19.97 13.36
C ASP A 81 1.59 19.39 13.44
N ARG A 82 1.91 18.43 12.56
CA ARG A 82 3.21 17.74 12.57
C ARG A 82 3.55 17.16 11.20
N VAL A 83 4.82 16.82 11.03
CA VAL A 83 5.31 16.03 9.88
C VAL A 83 5.16 14.55 10.21
N LEU A 84 4.57 13.80 9.28
CA LEU A 84 4.44 12.35 9.35
C LEU A 84 5.48 11.71 8.42
N ILE A 85 6.07 10.62 8.87
CA ILE A 85 6.88 9.74 8.03
C ILE A 85 6.09 8.46 7.71
N PRO A 86 6.42 7.75 6.61
CA PRO A 86 5.78 6.49 6.30
C PRO A 86 5.83 5.52 7.47
N GLY A 87 4.68 4.94 7.82
CA GLY A 87 4.50 4.07 8.97
C GLY A 87 3.94 4.75 10.24
N ASP A 88 3.96 6.08 10.36
CA ASP A 88 3.37 6.76 11.52
C ASP A 88 1.84 6.59 11.57
N PRO A 89 1.09 6.89 10.48
CA PRO A 89 -0.35 6.70 10.49
C PRO A 89 -0.78 5.24 10.69
N GLU A 90 -0.02 4.31 10.13
CA GLU A 90 -0.29 2.89 10.24
C GLU A 90 -0.16 2.41 11.69
N ARG A 91 0.91 2.77 12.39
CA ARG A 91 1.11 2.43 13.80
C ARG A 91 0.04 3.02 14.71
N GLU A 92 -0.30 4.30 14.51
CA GLU A 92 -1.34 4.97 15.28
C GLU A 92 -2.72 4.34 15.05
N ASN A 93 -3.03 4.00 13.79
CA ASN A 93 -4.26 3.31 13.45
C ASN A 93 -4.29 1.89 14.04
N GLU A 94 -3.19 1.16 14.01
CA GLU A 94 -3.09 -0.17 14.61
C GLU A 94 -3.40 -0.13 16.11
N GLU A 95 -2.79 0.81 16.85
CA GLU A 95 -3.07 0.99 18.29
C GLU A 95 -4.52 1.35 18.57
N ARG A 96 -5.12 2.21 17.75
CA ARG A 96 -6.52 2.62 17.89
C ARG A 96 -7.46 1.48 17.55
N ILE A 97 -7.28 0.86 16.37
CA ILE A 97 -8.15 -0.20 15.87
C ILE A 97 -8.10 -1.44 16.76
N SER A 98 -6.93 -1.76 17.33
CA SER A 98 -6.79 -2.87 18.28
C SER A 98 -7.65 -2.70 19.55
N LYS A 99 -8.02 -1.46 19.90
CA LYS A 99 -8.86 -1.15 21.07
C LYS A 99 -10.31 -0.92 20.71
N GLU A 100 -10.56 -0.26 19.59
CA GLU A 100 -11.89 0.25 19.21
C GLU A 100 -12.58 -0.64 18.15
N GLY A 101 -11.84 -1.56 17.53
CA GLY A 101 -12.32 -2.33 16.39
C GLY A 101 -12.22 -1.56 15.07
N ILE A 102 -12.63 -2.22 14.00
CA ILE A 102 -12.64 -1.67 12.65
C ILE A 102 -14.05 -1.16 12.33
N ASN A 103 -14.16 0.12 12.01
CA ASN A 103 -15.42 0.66 11.53
C ASN A 103 -15.68 0.29 10.07
N VAL A 104 -16.54 -0.69 9.84
CA VAL A 104 -16.97 -1.09 8.49
C VAL A 104 -18.13 -0.18 8.04
N LEU A 105 -17.97 0.49 6.92
CA LEU A 105 -18.98 1.41 6.39
C LEU A 105 -20.28 0.68 6.05
N GLY A 106 -21.43 1.30 6.33
CA GLY A 106 -22.76 0.72 6.10
C GLY A 106 -22.99 0.12 4.69
N PRO A 107 -22.62 0.81 3.58
CA PRO A 107 -22.71 0.21 2.25
C PRO A 107 -21.90 -1.08 2.09
N VAL A 108 -20.69 -1.13 2.67
CA VAL A 108 -19.83 -2.33 2.63
C VAL A 108 -20.45 -3.47 3.44
N GLN A 109 -20.99 -3.17 4.62
CA GLN A 109 -21.70 -4.17 5.44
C GLN A 109 -22.88 -4.78 4.66
N LYS A 110 -23.65 -3.95 3.96
CA LYS A 110 -24.77 -4.41 3.14
C LYS A 110 -24.31 -5.35 2.03
N GLU A 111 -23.28 -4.99 1.27
CA GLU A 111 -22.73 -5.81 0.20
C GLU A 111 -22.17 -7.14 0.75
N MET A 112 -21.45 -7.10 1.87
CA MET A 112 -20.95 -8.30 2.53
C MET A 112 -22.08 -9.22 2.95
N LYS A 113 -23.17 -8.67 3.50
CA LYS A 113 -24.35 -9.44 3.87
C LYS A 113 -25.01 -10.08 2.64
N GLU A 114 -25.19 -9.35 1.56
CA GLU A 114 -25.76 -9.87 0.32
C GLU A 114 -24.92 -11.04 -0.24
N ILE A 115 -23.61 -10.96 -0.18
CA ILE A 115 -22.69 -12.03 -0.58
C ILE A 115 -22.82 -13.24 0.36
N ALA A 116 -22.85 -13.02 1.67
CA ALA A 116 -23.01 -14.09 2.66
C ALA A 116 -24.33 -14.82 2.48
N ASP A 117 -25.43 -14.09 2.31
CA ASP A 117 -26.77 -14.65 2.06
C ASP A 117 -26.78 -15.51 0.77
N ALA A 118 -26.16 -15.02 -0.32
CA ALA A 118 -26.07 -15.73 -1.59
C ALA A 118 -25.24 -17.03 -1.50
N LEU A 119 -24.28 -17.07 -0.60
CA LEU A 119 -23.41 -18.25 -0.37
C LEU A 119 -23.90 -19.15 0.77
N GLY A 120 -25.00 -18.80 1.45
CA GLY A 120 -25.52 -19.54 2.59
C GLY A 120 -24.61 -19.50 3.83
N LEU A 121 -23.84 -18.42 3.98
CA LEU A 121 -22.93 -18.19 5.11
C LEU A 121 -23.60 -17.35 6.19
N SER A 122 -23.27 -17.61 7.46
CA SER A 122 -23.63 -16.69 8.53
C SER A 122 -22.84 -15.39 8.38
N PHE A 123 -23.53 -14.28 8.60
CA PHE A 123 -22.91 -12.96 8.60
C PHE A 123 -23.05 -12.36 10.00
N ASP A 124 -21.91 -12.16 10.65
CA ASP A 124 -21.81 -11.59 11.99
C ASP A 124 -20.69 -10.54 12.00
N LEU A 125 -21.01 -9.34 12.47
CA LEU A 125 -20.07 -8.22 12.65
C LEU A 125 -20.21 -7.74 14.11
N ASP A 126 -19.74 -8.58 15.05
CA ASP A 126 -19.63 -8.18 16.46
C ASP A 126 -18.45 -7.26 16.74
#